data_dd7940a481a77e4cedcf452adb037a7e
#
_entry.id   dd7940a481a77e4cedcf452adb037a7e
#
_cell.length_a   1.000
_cell.length_b   1.000
_cell.length_c   1.000
_cell.angle_alpha   90.00
_cell.angle_beta   90.00
_cell.angle_gamma   90.00
#
_symmetry.space_group_name_H-M   'P 1'
#
loop_
_entity.id
_entity.type
_entity.pdbx_description
1 polymer ?
#
loop_
_entity_poly.entity_id
_entity_poly.type
_entity_poly.pdbx_seq_one_letter_code
_entity_poly.pdbx_strand_id
1 'polypeptide(L)'
;MQVAKIEIVVFGCICAVMLLLGIDAHSVGVFNGCRWYQHLTYQFFHANIFHLAANLYVMWLCATRLKLSQRQMLLCLAISAMTPATSLMPTIGASGIVYAMLGIINTMVVEKLRFAMWIAVYIAISALFNCNWSIHLYCYALGFMFNSITLLWTRLTRL
;
A
#
# COMPACT_ATOMS: atom_id res chain seq x y z
N MET A 1 14.35 -10.92 12.90
CA MET A 1 13.59 -10.55 11.68
C MET A 1 14.06 -9.16 11.24
N GLN A 2 14.56 -9.02 10.03
CA GLN A 2 15.08 -7.76 9.52
C GLN A 2 13.92 -6.83 9.17
N VAL A 3 13.99 -5.58 9.60
CA VAL A 3 12.94 -4.56 9.38
C VAL A 3 13.14 -3.91 8.02
N ALA A 4 12.06 -3.63 7.30
CA ALA A 4 12.05 -3.13 5.92
C ALA A 4 12.47 -1.64 5.79
N LYS A 5 13.59 -1.24 6.40
CA LYS A 5 14.04 0.16 6.39
C LYS A 5 14.78 0.53 5.10
N ILE A 6 15.67 -0.34 4.66
CA ILE A 6 16.49 -0.11 3.46
C ILE A 6 15.59 -0.10 2.23
N GLU A 7 14.65 -1.03 2.16
CA GLU A 7 13.68 -1.13 1.06
C GLU A 7 12.84 0.14 0.93
N ILE A 8 12.41 0.73 2.05
CA ILE A 8 11.63 1.99 2.03
C ILE A 8 12.50 3.15 1.55
N VAL A 9 13.76 3.24 1.98
CA VAL A 9 14.68 4.28 1.52
C VAL A 9 14.93 4.14 0.02
N VAL A 10 15.25 2.95 -0.47
CA VAL A 10 15.48 2.69 -1.89
C VAL A 10 14.23 2.99 -2.70
N PHE A 11 13.06 2.52 -2.25
CA PHE A 11 11.77 2.82 -2.87
C PHE A 11 11.52 4.33 -2.94
N GLY A 12 11.75 5.06 -1.84
CA GLY A 12 11.59 6.51 -1.76
C GLY A 12 12.52 7.27 -2.71
N CYS A 13 13.77 6.83 -2.85
CA CYS A 13 14.71 7.41 -3.81
C CYS A 13 14.22 7.22 -5.26
N ILE A 14 13.73 6.03 -5.60
CA ILE A 14 13.16 5.75 -6.93
C ILE A 14 11.95 6.67 -7.17
N CYS A 15 11.00 6.75 -6.22
CA CYS A 15 9.83 7.61 -6.35
C CYS A 15 10.19 9.09 -6.49
N ALA A 16 11.21 9.58 -5.77
CA ALA A 16 11.68 10.95 -5.89
C ALA A 16 12.25 11.25 -7.30
N VAL A 17 13.02 10.33 -7.88
CA VAL A 17 13.50 10.43 -9.25
C VAL A 17 12.33 10.44 -10.24
N MET A 18 11.35 9.53 -10.09
CA MET A 18 10.17 9.47 -10.95
C MET A 18 9.31 10.73 -10.88
N LEU A 19 9.20 11.33 -9.69
CA LEU A 19 8.50 12.61 -9.51
C LEU A 19 9.17 13.74 -10.29
N LEU A 20 10.51 13.79 -10.33
CA LEU A 20 11.27 14.80 -11.06
C LEU A 20 11.17 14.64 -12.58
N LEU A 21 10.91 13.44 -13.09
CA LEU A 21 10.76 13.18 -14.54
C LEU A 21 9.45 13.72 -15.11
N GLY A 22 8.46 14.08 -14.30
CA GLY A 22 7.22 14.72 -14.73
C GLY A 22 6.40 13.89 -15.73
N ILE A 23 6.43 12.54 -15.60
CA ILE A 23 5.76 11.62 -16.52
C ILE A 23 4.24 11.72 -16.34
N ASP A 24 3.51 11.74 -17.47
CA ASP A 24 2.06 11.80 -17.47
C ASP A 24 1.41 10.60 -16.77
N ALA A 25 0.43 10.89 -15.91
CA ALA A 25 -0.26 9.88 -15.11
C ALA A 25 -1.01 8.82 -15.95
N HIS A 26 -1.50 9.16 -17.16
CA HIS A 26 -2.16 8.20 -18.05
C HIS A 26 -1.20 7.14 -18.61
N SER A 27 0.09 7.44 -18.69
CA SER A 27 1.09 6.49 -19.20
C SER A 27 1.54 5.48 -18.16
N VAL A 28 1.38 5.76 -16.86
CA VAL A 28 1.93 4.97 -15.76
C VAL A 28 0.91 4.54 -14.68
N GLY A 29 -0.23 5.22 -14.62
CA GLY A 29 -1.26 5.02 -13.60
C GLY A 29 -2.23 3.88 -13.92
N VAL A 30 -2.89 3.34 -12.89
CA VAL A 30 -3.93 2.31 -13.01
C VAL A 30 -5.30 2.93 -13.19
N PHE A 31 -6.00 2.55 -14.27
CA PHE A 31 -7.37 2.96 -14.57
C PHE A 31 -8.05 1.91 -15.48
N ASN A 32 -9.34 2.01 -15.67
CA ASN A 32 -10.08 1.08 -16.52
C ASN A 32 -9.58 1.15 -17.97
N GLY A 33 -9.11 0.03 -18.51
CA GLY A 33 -8.48 -0.06 -19.82
C GLY A 33 -6.96 0.22 -19.84
N CYS A 34 -6.31 0.40 -18.68
CA CYS A 34 -4.86 0.52 -18.60
C CYS A 34 -4.13 -0.76 -19.04
N ARG A 35 -2.86 -0.63 -19.41
CA ARG A 35 -2.01 -1.77 -19.79
C ARG A 35 -1.51 -2.50 -18.54
N TRP A 36 -1.20 -3.80 -18.68
CA TRP A 36 -0.78 -4.64 -17.56
C TRP A 36 0.42 -4.09 -16.75
N TYR A 37 1.41 -3.47 -17.42
CA TYR A 37 2.59 -2.92 -16.75
C TYR A 37 2.25 -1.73 -15.85
N GLN A 38 1.14 -1.01 -16.09
CA GLN A 38 0.71 0.12 -15.28
C GLN A 38 0.32 -0.31 -13.85
N HIS A 39 -0.08 -1.57 -13.66
CA HIS A 39 -0.25 -2.15 -12.33
C HIS A 39 1.06 -2.27 -11.53
N LEU A 40 2.20 -2.35 -12.21
CA LEU A 40 3.51 -2.37 -11.57
C LEU A 40 4.07 -0.96 -11.39
N THR A 41 3.84 -0.07 -12.36
CA THR A 41 4.48 1.25 -12.39
C THR A 41 3.79 2.29 -11.51
N TYR A 42 2.47 2.28 -11.41
CA TYR A 42 1.68 3.35 -10.77
C TYR A 42 2.14 3.69 -9.35
N GLN A 43 2.63 2.70 -8.61
CA GLN A 43 3.03 2.84 -7.22
C GLN A 43 4.34 3.63 -7.02
N PHE A 44 5.13 3.82 -8.09
CA PHE A 44 6.36 4.60 -8.07
C PHE A 44 6.15 6.08 -8.42
N PHE A 45 5.01 6.44 -9.01
CA PHE A 45 4.69 7.81 -9.42
C PHE A 45 3.77 8.48 -8.41
N HIS A 46 3.95 9.78 -8.20
CA HIS A 46 3.19 10.55 -7.22
C HIS A 46 2.76 11.89 -7.82
N ALA A 47 1.58 12.37 -7.42
CA ALA A 47 1.03 13.62 -7.93
C ALA A 47 1.86 14.86 -7.51
N ASN A 48 2.49 14.80 -6.34
CA ASN A 48 3.34 15.86 -5.79
C ASN A 48 4.18 15.35 -4.62
N ILE A 49 5.11 16.20 -4.14
CA ILE A 49 6.03 15.88 -3.06
C ILE A 49 5.32 15.57 -1.73
N PHE A 50 4.21 16.24 -1.43
CA PHE A 50 3.46 16.01 -0.19
C PHE A 50 2.80 14.63 -0.20
N HIS A 51 2.26 14.21 -1.36
CA HIS A 51 1.70 12.87 -1.54
C HIS A 51 2.78 11.79 -1.36
N LEU A 52 3.96 11.99 -1.94
CA LEU A 52 5.11 11.08 -1.75
C LEU A 52 5.53 11.03 -0.27
N ALA A 53 5.74 12.20 0.35
CA ALA A 53 6.18 12.30 1.74
C ALA A 53 5.20 11.62 2.72
N ALA A 54 3.89 11.82 2.53
CA ALA A 54 2.86 11.19 3.36
C ALA A 54 2.92 9.65 3.25
N ASN A 55 3.02 9.09 2.05
CA ASN A 55 3.14 7.66 1.85
C ASN A 55 4.41 7.11 2.51
N LEU A 56 5.56 7.72 2.27
CA LEU A 56 6.84 7.28 2.85
C LEU A 56 6.85 7.37 4.37
N TYR A 57 6.23 8.41 4.93
CA TYR A 57 6.11 8.56 6.38
C TYR A 57 5.32 7.42 7.01
N VAL A 58 4.16 7.06 6.45
CA VAL A 58 3.36 5.94 6.96
C VAL A 58 4.11 4.61 6.79
N MET A 59 4.73 4.37 5.63
CA MET A 59 5.56 3.18 5.40
C MET A 59 6.68 3.07 6.42
N TRP A 60 7.36 4.19 6.72
CA TRP A 60 8.44 4.25 7.72
C TRP A 60 7.92 3.95 9.13
N LEU A 61 6.76 4.50 9.52
CA LEU A 61 6.12 4.18 10.80
C LEU A 61 5.77 2.70 10.90
N CYS A 62 5.18 2.12 9.85
CA CYS A 62 4.86 0.69 9.79
C CYS A 62 6.11 -0.17 9.98
N ALA A 63 7.20 0.15 9.30
CA ALA A 63 8.43 -0.59 9.40
C ALA A 63 9.11 -0.42 10.78
N THR A 64 9.19 0.79 11.31
CA THR A 64 10.00 1.08 12.51
C THR A 64 9.24 0.87 13.81
N ARG A 65 8.00 1.36 13.91
CA ARG A 65 7.19 1.29 15.13
C ARG A 65 6.43 -0.02 15.26
N LEU A 66 5.95 -0.56 14.14
CA LEU A 66 5.14 -1.76 14.09
C LEU A 66 5.93 -2.99 13.60
N LYS A 67 7.24 -2.81 13.36
CA LYS A 67 8.22 -3.87 13.05
C LYS A 67 7.83 -4.75 11.85
N LEU A 68 7.30 -4.14 10.79
CA LEU A 68 6.98 -4.85 9.56
C LEU A 68 8.27 -5.43 8.94
N SER A 69 8.22 -6.71 8.58
CA SER A 69 9.38 -7.41 8.02
C SER A 69 9.53 -7.14 6.53
N GLN A 70 10.73 -7.41 5.99
CA GLN A 70 10.99 -7.35 4.55
C GLN A 70 10.03 -8.23 3.74
N ARG A 71 9.73 -9.46 4.20
CA ARG A 71 8.79 -10.37 3.53
C ARG A 71 7.39 -9.77 3.45
N GLN A 72 6.93 -9.12 4.51
CA GLN A 72 5.64 -8.43 4.54
C GLN A 72 5.65 -7.21 3.62
N MET A 73 6.76 -6.47 3.53
CA MET A 73 6.90 -5.37 2.57
C MET A 73 6.78 -5.85 1.12
N LEU A 74 7.48 -6.93 0.75
CA LEU A 74 7.38 -7.53 -0.58
C LEU A 74 5.95 -8.03 -0.89
N LEU A 75 5.28 -8.61 0.09
CA LEU A 75 3.87 -9.00 -0.04
C LEU A 75 2.98 -7.77 -0.30
N CYS A 76 3.20 -6.65 0.40
CA CYS A 76 2.44 -5.42 0.18
C CYS A 76 2.67 -4.84 -1.23
N LEU A 77 3.89 -4.89 -1.74
CA LEU A 77 4.20 -4.53 -3.13
C LEU A 77 3.43 -5.40 -4.14
N ALA A 78 3.43 -6.73 -3.91
CA ALA A 78 2.70 -7.66 -4.76
C ALA A 78 1.19 -7.44 -4.71
N ILE A 79 0.60 -7.25 -3.53
CA ILE A 79 -0.82 -6.93 -3.35
C ILE A 79 -1.18 -5.64 -4.10
N SER A 80 -0.35 -4.61 -3.96
CA SER A 80 -0.54 -3.33 -4.64
C SER A 80 -0.51 -3.50 -6.17
N ALA A 81 0.40 -4.32 -6.70
CA ALA A 81 0.48 -4.61 -8.13
C ALA A 81 -0.71 -5.43 -8.68
N MET A 82 -1.48 -6.09 -7.80
CA MET A 82 -2.66 -6.88 -8.19
C MET A 82 -3.97 -6.10 -8.05
N THR A 83 -3.92 -4.78 -7.87
CA THR A 83 -5.12 -3.96 -7.68
C THR A 83 -6.04 -3.96 -8.90
N PRO A 84 -7.38 -3.93 -8.71
CA PRO A 84 -8.31 -3.82 -9.81
C PRO A 84 -8.28 -2.41 -10.43
N ALA A 85 -8.36 -2.34 -11.75
CA ALA A 85 -8.43 -1.10 -12.51
C ALA A 85 -9.88 -0.58 -12.61
N THR A 86 -10.42 -0.10 -11.48
CA THR A 86 -11.85 0.28 -11.35
C THR A 86 -12.15 1.75 -11.63
N SER A 87 -11.13 2.63 -11.57
CA SER A 87 -11.29 4.08 -11.78
C SER A 87 -11.27 4.43 -13.27
N LEU A 88 -12.03 5.46 -13.67
CA LEU A 88 -11.93 6.07 -15.00
C LEU A 88 -10.71 7.01 -15.10
N MET A 89 -10.25 7.55 -13.97
CA MET A 89 -9.08 8.42 -13.91
C MET A 89 -7.85 7.64 -13.46
N PRO A 90 -6.65 7.96 -14.00
CA PRO A 90 -5.43 7.27 -13.62
C PRO A 90 -5.10 7.49 -12.15
N THR A 91 -4.88 6.38 -11.45
CA THR A 91 -4.43 6.36 -10.05
C THR A 91 -2.93 6.16 -10.03
N ILE A 92 -2.22 7.03 -9.32
CA ILE A 92 -0.78 6.96 -9.05
C ILE A 92 -0.50 7.11 -7.55
N GLY A 93 0.55 6.47 -7.06
CA GLY A 93 0.99 6.58 -5.67
C GLY A 93 1.17 5.25 -4.96
N ALA A 94 1.99 5.27 -3.92
CA ALA A 94 2.28 4.11 -3.07
C ALA A 94 1.17 3.79 -2.05
N SER A 95 0.04 4.47 -2.11
CA SER A 95 -1.04 4.30 -1.13
C SER A 95 -1.60 2.86 -1.10
N GLY A 96 -1.61 2.14 -2.23
CA GLY A 96 -1.94 0.72 -2.26
C GLY A 96 -1.04 -0.11 -1.34
N ILE A 97 0.29 0.14 -1.39
CA ILE A 97 1.26 -0.51 -0.48
C ILE A 97 0.96 -0.15 0.96
N VAL A 98 0.73 1.15 1.24
CA VAL A 98 0.41 1.64 2.59
C VAL A 98 -0.82 0.94 3.16
N TYR A 99 -1.91 0.85 2.40
CA TYR A 99 -3.12 0.19 2.87
C TYR A 99 -2.96 -1.33 3.04
N ALA A 100 -2.15 -1.99 2.21
CA ALA A 100 -1.78 -3.39 2.41
C ALA A 100 -1.00 -3.57 3.72
N MET A 101 -0.03 -2.68 4.02
CA MET A 101 0.69 -2.68 5.31
C MET A 101 -0.26 -2.49 6.49
N LEU A 102 -1.20 -1.54 6.41
CA LEU A 102 -2.19 -1.29 7.46
C LEU A 102 -3.11 -2.51 7.67
N GLY A 103 -3.45 -3.25 6.61
CA GLY A 103 -4.18 -4.51 6.69
C GLY A 103 -3.40 -5.58 7.47
N ILE A 104 -2.11 -5.77 7.17
CA ILE A 104 -1.22 -6.68 7.92
C ILE A 104 -1.16 -6.26 9.39
N ILE A 105 -0.94 -4.97 9.67
CA ILE A 105 -0.81 -4.43 11.01
C ILE A 105 -2.08 -4.65 11.84
N ASN A 106 -3.26 -4.55 11.23
CA ASN A 106 -4.53 -4.80 11.93
C ASN A 106 -4.60 -6.21 12.54
N THR A 107 -3.92 -7.19 11.96
CA THR A 107 -3.84 -8.54 12.55
C THR A 107 -2.97 -8.60 13.82
N MET A 108 -2.06 -7.61 13.98
CA MET A 108 -1.02 -7.57 15.01
C MET A 108 -1.38 -6.68 16.20
N VAL A 109 -2.24 -5.67 16.00
CA VAL A 109 -2.65 -4.75 17.07
C VAL A 109 -3.64 -5.40 18.03
N VAL A 110 -3.68 -4.91 19.27
CA VAL A 110 -4.60 -5.40 20.31
C VAL A 110 -6.05 -5.01 20.00
N GLU A 111 -6.31 -3.73 19.72
CA GLU A 111 -7.64 -3.17 19.46
C GLU A 111 -7.99 -3.24 17.95
N LYS A 112 -8.11 -4.45 17.41
CA LYS A 112 -8.29 -4.67 15.97
C LYS A 112 -9.50 -3.95 15.38
N LEU A 113 -10.64 -4.00 16.07
CA LEU A 113 -11.89 -3.38 15.60
C LEU A 113 -11.74 -1.85 15.57
N ARG A 114 -11.22 -1.24 16.63
CA ARG A 114 -10.97 0.19 16.70
C ARG A 114 -10.02 0.66 15.59
N PHE A 115 -8.96 -0.09 15.37
CA PHE A 115 -8.01 0.19 14.29
C PHE A 115 -8.69 0.09 12.92
N ALA A 116 -9.46 -0.97 12.66
CA ALA A 116 -10.21 -1.15 11.41
C ALA A 116 -11.23 -0.01 11.18
N MET A 117 -11.92 0.46 12.23
CA MET A 117 -12.84 1.60 12.14
C MET A 117 -12.12 2.89 11.70
N TRP A 118 -10.95 3.18 12.27
CA TRP A 118 -10.15 4.34 11.84
C TRP A 118 -9.73 4.22 10.37
N ILE A 119 -9.28 3.03 9.93
CA ILE A 119 -8.92 2.82 8.53
C ILE A 119 -10.14 2.99 7.62
N ALA A 120 -11.32 2.50 8.01
CA ALA A 120 -12.56 2.69 7.25
C ALA A 120 -12.91 4.19 7.11
N VAL A 121 -12.73 4.99 8.18
CA VAL A 121 -12.90 6.45 8.12
C VAL A 121 -11.93 7.08 7.12
N TYR A 122 -10.63 6.71 7.14
CA TYR A 122 -9.66 7.24 6.17
C TYR A 122 -9.98 6.83 4.73
N ILE A 123 -10.46 5.61 4.50
CA ILE A 123 -10.91 5.17 3.17
C ILE A 123 -12.14 5.98 2.73
N ALA A 124 -13.11 6.22 3.61
CA ALA A 124 -14.27 7.04 3.31
C ALA A 124 -13.88 8.50 2.99
N ILE A 125 -12.95 9.08 3.75
CA ILE A 125 -12.40 10.41 3.48
C ILE A 125 -11.71 10.43 2.10
N SER A 126 -10.94 9.41 1.73
CA SER A 126 -10.30 9.34 0.42
C SER A 126 -11.31 9.34 -0.74
N ALA A 127 -12.49 8.74 -0.54
CA ALA A 127 -13.57 8.77 -1.52
C ALA A 127 -14.13 10.20 -1.71
N LEU A 128 -14.24 10.98 -0.63
CA LEU A 128 -14.70 12.39 -0.70
C LEU A 128 -13.73 13.30 -1.47
N PHE A 129 -12.44 12.98 -1.45
CA PHE A 129 -11.40 13.73 -2.18
C PHE A 129 -11.08 13.15 -3.57
N ASN A 130 -11.98 12.35 -4.15
CA ASN A 130 -11.81 11.71 -5.46
C ASN A 130 -10.54 10.83 -5.56
N CYS A 131 -10.01 10.37 -4.43
CA CYS A 131 -8.97 9.35 -4.42
C CYS A 131 -9.58 7.98 -4.71
N ASN A 132 -8.82 7.08 -5.31
CA ASN A 132 -9.31 5.75 -5.64
C ASN A 132 -9.45 4.87 -4.38
N TRP A 133 -10.54 5.07 -3.65
CA TRP A 133 -10.85 4.37 -2.39
C TRP A 133 -10.95 2.84 -2.58
N SER A 134 -11.33 2.37 -3.78
CA SER A 134 -11.48 0.93 -4.04
C SER A 134 -10.13 0.20 -3.99
N ILE A 135 -9.04 0.82 -4.48
CA ILE A 135 -7.67 0.30 -4.33
C ILE A 135 -7.29 0.25 -2.85
N HIS A 136 -7.61 1.28 -2.08
CA HIS A 136 -7.33 1.33 -0.64
C HIS A 136 -8.02 0.19 0.11
N LEU A 137 -9.33 0.01 -0.13
CA LEU A 137 -10.11 -1.06 0.49
C LEU A 137 -9.58 -2.44 0.09
N TYR A 138 -9.34 -2.65 -1.21
CA TYR A 138 -8.82 -3.90 -1.75
C TYR A 138 -7.47 -4.27 -1.13
N CYS A 139 -6.51 -3.36 -1.14
CA CYS A 139 -5.18 -3.61 -0.60
C CYS A 139 -5.22 -3.87 0.91
N TYR A 140 -6.02 -3.12 1.66
CA TYR A 140 -6.21 -3.34 3.10
C TYR A 140 -6.80 -4.72 3.38
N ALA A 141 -7.87 -5.11 2.68
CA ALA A 141 -8.53 -6.40 2.87
C ALA A 141 -7.59 -7.57 2.56
N LEU A 142 -6.84 -7.51 1.46
CA LEU A 142 -5.88 -8.55 1.11
C LEU A 142 -4.71 -8.61 2.11
N GLY A 143 -4.16 -7.46 2.53
CA GLY A 143 -3.10 -7.42 3.55
C GLY A 143 -3.54 -8.09 4.85
N PHE A 144 -4.75 -7.79 5.32
CA PHE A 144 -5.36 -8.44 6.49
C PHE A 144 -5.54 -9.95 6.30
N MET A 145 -6.12 -10.36 5.16
CA MET A 145 -6.43 -11.75 4.85
C MET A 145 -5.15 -12.61 4.78
N PHE A 146 -4.17 -12.20 3.99
CA PHE A 146 -2.93 -12.97 3.80
C PHE A 146 -2.15 -13.13 5.11
N ASN A 147 -2.05 -12.08 5.92
CA ASN A 147 -1.35 -12.20 7.19
C ASN A 147 -2.12 -13.04 8.20
N SER A 148 -3.46 -12.97 8.21
CA SER A 148 -4.31 -13.82 9.05
C SER A 148 -4.15 -15.31 8.71
N ILE A 149 -4.11 -15.65 7.42
CA ILE A 149 -3.86 -17.03 6.96
C ILE A 149 -2.47 -17.48 7.39
N THR A 150 -1.45 -16.64 7.22
CA THR A 150 -0.07 -16.97 7.63
C THR A 150 0.03 -17.23 9.14
N LEU A 151 -0.64 -16.42 9.96
CA LEU A 151 -0.67 -16.58 11.40
C LEU A 151 -1.40 -17.89 11.81
N LEU A 152 -2.51 -18.20 11.13
CA LEU A 152 -3.25 -19.45 11.36
C LEU A 152 -2.38 -20.66 11.02
N TRP A 153 -1.75 -20.65 9.84
CA TRP A 153 -0.86 -21.71 9.38
C TRP A 153 0.28 -21.97 10.36
N THR A 154 0.96 -20.89 10.81
CA THR A 154 2.07 -21.02 11.78
C THR A 154 1.63 -21.53 13.14
N ARG A 155 0.39 -21.33 13.54
CA ARG A 155 -0.16 -21.94 14.78
C ARG A 155 -0.42 -23.43 14.60
N LEU A 156 -1.00 -23.83 13.47
CA LEU A 156 -1.32 -25.25 13.19
C LEU A 156 -0.07 -26.11 13.01
N THR A 157 1.02 -25.57 12.47
CA THR A 157 2.27 -26.31 12.23
C THR A 157 3.20 -26.37 13.46
N ARG A 158 2.85 -25.72 14.57
CA ARG A 158 3.59 -25.79 15.83
C ARG A 158 2.95 -26.71 16.87
N LEU A 159 1.79 -27.31 16.54
CA LEU A 159 1.11 -28.37 17.32
C LEU A 159 1.57 -29.72 16.84
#